data_3b5bd402c1b97ae042ee4dd75dd606bb
#
_entry.id   3b5bd402c1b97ae042ee4dd75dd606bb
#
_cell.length_a   1.000
_cell.length_b   1.000
_cell.length_c   1.000
_cell.angle_alpha   90.00
_cell.angle_beta   90.00
_cell.angle_gamma   90.00
#
_symmetry.space_group_name_H-M   'P 1'
#
loop_
_entity.id
_entity.type
_entity.pdbx_description
1 polymer ?
#
loop_
_entity_poly.entity_id
_entity_poly.type
_entity_poly.pdbx_seq_one_letter_code
_entity_poly.pdbx_strand_id
1 'polypeptide(L)'
;MKLSVSVRRFGPVGYMATGLLLFGCSTPGVAKSPAPATQTAPTPPPTSAPASAPAAASLPDRLSDAAYWKLETDISEPGGYFQIEDNYTSNEMEVGQLFTMLRVAGVGGGVFMGVGPEQNFTYIAAIRPKMAFIVDIRRQAVMQHLMFKAMFEMAPDRADFISILFAKSRPAGIDSTTSIQRIWEAYRTVATDSARGRQNYARVVDRLTKTHGFVFSADESAQLKSVFDAFYYYGPQISTRGGPSGRGGDFAELTGYSADASGQPRSFLSSEENYRTVKSLQDRNLIVPVSGDFAGPKAIRAIGSYLDEHAGKVSAFYVSNVEQYLFSGRKDGPFYANVATLPVDSMSVFIRPYSMRRGGGGATQSLCPIAGFIRAAAAGRIMNNDAALACVP
;
A
#
# COMPACT_ATOMS: atom_id res chain seq x y z
N MET A 1 -4.42 26.29 48.20
CA MET A 1 -3.07 25.79 48.49
C MET A 1 -2.18 26.19 47.31
N LYS A 2 -1.44 27.27 47.42
CA LYS A 2 -0.59 27.85 46.37
C LYS A 2 0.79 27.21 46.47
N LEU A 3 1.30 26.66 45.38
CA LEU A 3 2.70 26.23 45.28
C LEU A 3 3.40 27.07 44.21
N SER A 4 4.44 27.72 44.72
CA SER A 4 5.34 28.66 44.04
C SER A 4 6.37 27.88 43.21
N VAL A 5 6.61 28.34 41.98
CA VAL A 5 7.68 27.81 41.09
C VAL A 5 8.84 28.83 41.12
N SER A 6 10.00 28.35 41.52
CA SER A 6 11.26 29.11 41.59
C SER A 6 11.99 29.00 40.24
N VAL A 7 12.27 30.17 39.63
CA VAL A 7 13.07 30.33 38.42
C VAL A 7 14.54 30.50 38.83
N ARG A 8 15.43 29.62 38.37
CA ARG A 8 16.89 29.84 38.40
C ARG A 8 17.38 30.37 37.06
N ARG A 9 17.92 31.59 37.13
CA ARG A 9 18.69 32.20 36.03
C ARG A 9 20.15 31.69 36.14
N PHE A 10 20.74 31.32 34.99
CA PHE A 10 22.19 31.23 34.82
C PHE A 10 22.60 32.24 33.75
N GLY A 11 23.61 33.03 34.09
CA GLY A 11 24.20 34.12 33.31
C GLY A 11 25.33 33.66 32.37
N PRO A 12 25.91 34.56 31.60
CA PRO A 12 26.74 34.29 30.45
C PRO A 12 28.22 34.21 30.75
N VAL A 13 28.94 33.37 30.01
CA VAL A 13 30.41 33.30 29.91
C VAL A 13 30.71 33.22 28.41
N GLY A 14 31.38 34.15 27.81
CA GLY A 14 32.69 34.65 27.93
C GLY A 14 33.42 34.38 26.63
N TYR A 15 33.58 35.41 25.73
CA TYR A 15 34.38 35.35 24.49
C TYR A 15 35.87 35.20 24.82
N MET A 16 36.61 34.31 24.11
CA MET A 16 38.05 34.42 23.91
C MET A 16 38.40 34.36 22.44
N ALA A 17 39.01 35.41 21.96
CA ALA A 17 39.67 35.57 20.67
C ALA A 17 41.17 35.20 20.79
N THR A 18 41.69 34.46 19.81
CA THR A 18 43.14 34.28 19.61
C THR A 18 43.30 33.94 18.10
N GLY A 19 43.91 34.69 17.29
CA GLY A 19 45.26 35.14 17.27
C GLY A 19 45.85 34.68 15.91
N LEU A 20 45.96 35.61 14.90
CA LEU A 20 46.45 35.40 13.56
C LEU A 20 48.01 35.33 13.62
N LEU A 21 48.64 34.30 13.07
CA LEU A 21 50.08 34.24 12.80
C LEU A 21 50.30 34.04 11.32
N LEU A 22 50.82 35.09 10.70
CA LEU A 22 51.36 35.14 9.34
C LEU A 22 52.80 34.61 9.37
N PHE A 23 53.11 33.59 8.58
CA PHE A 23 54.48 33.22 8.22
C PHE A 23 54.67 33.42 6.71
N GLY A 24 55.56 34.32 6.38
CA GLY A 24 56.09 34.54 5.05
C GLY A 24 57.17 33.50 4.73
N CYS A 25 57.14 32.96 3.52
CA CYS A 25 58.27 32.20 2.94
C CYS A 25 58.78 32.85 1.70
N SER A 26 60.08 33.11 1.76
CA SER A 26 60.91 33.67 0.71
C SER A 26 61.21 32.62 -0.37
N THR A 27 61.24 33.08 -1.61
CA THR A 27 61.68 32.30 -2.79
C THR A 27 63.18 32.24 -2.93
N PRO A 28 63.82 31.13 -3.34
CA PRO A 28 65.17 31.11 -3.94
C PRO A 28 65.08 30.74 -5.43
N GLY A 29 66.05 31.25 -6.13
CA GLY A 29 66.23 31.42 -7.54
C GLY A 29 66.28 30.17 -8.43
N VAL A 30 66.05 30.50 -9.69
CA VAL A 30 65.97 29.61 -10.84
C VAL A 30 67.41 29.20 -11.27
N ALA A 31 67.62 27.88 -11.36
CA ALA A 31 68.76 27.32 -12.11
C ALA A 31 68.21 26.64 -13.38
N LYS A 32 68.72 27.06 -14.53
CA LYS A 32 68.43 26.45 -15.84
C LYS A 32 69.13 25.08 -15.94
N SER A 33 68.37 24.05 -16.30
CA SER A 33 68.87 22.75 -16.69
C SER A 33 68.51 22.41 -18.15
N PRO A 34 69.29 21.64 -18.88
CA PRO A 34 69.11 21.45 -20.31
C PRO A 34 68.00 20.49 -20.66
N ALA A 35 67.48 20.64 -21.90
CA ALA A 35 66.37 19.89 -22.44
C ALA A 35 66.69 18.37 -22.54
N PRO A 36 65.75 17.52 -22.11
CA PRO A 36 65.85 16.08 -22.37
C PRO A 36 65.21 15.69 -23.71
N ALA A 37 65.87 14.68 -24.34
CA ALA A 37 65.47 14.07 -25.58
C ALA A 37 64.04 13.55 -25.60
N THR A 38 63.41 13.71 -26.77
CA THR A 38 62.01 13.21 -27.05
C THR A 38 61.99 11.69 -26.98
N GLN A 39 61.48 11.15 -25.90
CA GLN A 39 61.01 9.74 -25.84
C GLN A 39 59.56 9.65 -26.28
N THR A 40 59.33 8.92 -27.36
CA THR A 40 58.02 8.52 -27.84
C THR A 40 57.31 7.70 -26.75
N ALA A 41 56.21 8.22 -26.19
CA ALA A 41 55.38 7.52 -25.21
C ALA A 41 54.71 6.29 -25.87
N PRO A 42 54.61 5.14 -25.15
CA PRO A 42 53.87 3.98 -25.63
C PRO A 42 52.39 4.30 -25.70
N THR A 43 51.73 3.90 -26.78
CA THR A 43 50.28 3.99 -26.98
C THR A 43 49.57 3.25 -25.84
N PRO A 44 48.62 3.88 -25.13
CA PRO A 44 47.84 3.17 -24.10
C PRO A 44 47.01 2.06 -24.75
N PRO A 45 46.83 0.92 -24.05
CA PRO A 45 45.96 -0.17 -24.54
C PRO A 45 44.52 0.35 -24.67
N PRO A 46 43.72 -0.20 -25.60
CA PRO A 46 42.35 0.23 -25.78
C PRO A 46 41.55 0.00 -24.47
N THR A 47 41.00 1.08 -23.93
CA THR A 47 40.09 1.02 -22.79
C THR A 47 38.85 0.23 -23.23
N SER A 48 38.69 -0.97 -22.68
CA SER A 48 37.46 -1.73 -22.87
C SER A 48 36.31 -0.88 -22.39
N ALA A 49 35.33 -0.61 -23.27
CA ALA A 49 34.10 0.07 -22.91
C ALA A 49 33.44 -0.68 -21.73
N PRO A 50 32.91 0.01 -20.73
CA PRO A 50 32.19 -0.65 -19.63
C PRO A 50 31.04 -1.49 -20.24
N ALA A 51 30.96 -2.76 -19.84
CA ALA A 51 29.87 -3.63 -20.24
C ALA A 51 28.57 -2.93 -19.88
N SER A 52 27.65 -2.77 -20.84
CA SER A 52 26.34 -2.20 -20.62
C SER A 52 25.68 -3.02 -19.50
N ALA A 53 25.21 -2.36 -18.47
CA ALA A 53 24.39 -3.00 -17.44
C ALA A 53 23.21 -3.71 -18.15
N PRO A 54 22.85 -4.93 -17.74
CA PRO A 54 21.70 -5.61 -18.32
C PRO A 54 20.47 -4.71 -18.22
N ALA A 55 19.72 -4.58 -19.31
CA ALA A 55 18.47 -3.81 -19.30
C ALA A 55 17.54 -4.38 -18.23
N ALA A 56 16.93 -3.50 -17.40
CA ALA A 56 15.97 -3.92 -16.39
C ALA A 56 14.85 -4.75 -17.05
N ALA A 57 14.48 -5.85 -16.42
CA ALA A 57 13.36 -6.67 -16.87
C ALA A 57 12.06 -5.87 -16.75
N SER A 58 11.08 -6.11 -17.61
CA SER A 58 9.75 -5.50 -17.46
C SER A 58 8.94 -6.18 -16.36
N LEU A 59 7.97 -5.47 -15.77
CA LEU A 59 6.99 -6.08 -14.87
C LEU A 59 6.34 -7.29 -15.55
N PRO A 60 6.18 -8.42 -14.83
CA PRO A 60 5.61 -9.62 -15.41
C PRO A 60 4.12 -9.45 -15.72
N ASP A 61 3.66 -10.07 -16.79
CA ASP A 61 2.22 -10.16 -17.10
C ASP A 61 1.51 -11.20 -16.22
N ARG A 62 2.24 -12.14 -15.63
CA ARG A 62 1.79 -13.20 -14.71
C ARG A 62 2.98 -13.69 -13.89
N LEU A 63 2.75 -14.01 -12.63
CA LEU A 63 3.69 -14.81 -11.84
C LEU A 63 3.21 -16.27 -11.76
N SER A 64 4.15 -17.22 -11.81
CA SER A 64 3.84 -18.59 -11.39
C SER A 64 3.52 -18.63 -9.89
N ASP A 65 2.82 -19.66 -9.43
CA ASP A 65 2.49 -19.79 -8.00
C ASP A 65 3.75 -19.82 -7.13
N ALA A 66 4.79 -20.52 -7.57
CA ALA A 66 6.07 -20.55 -6.87
C ALA A 66 6.77 -19.18 -6.84
N ALA A 67 6.75 -18.43 -7.94
CA ALA A 67 7.33 -17.07 -7.99
C ALA A 67 6.53 -16.08 -7.13
N TYR A 68 5.21 -16.18 -7.14
CA TYR A 68 4.32 -15.37 -6.30
C TYR A 68 4.58 -15.61 -4.80
N TRP A 69 4.60 -16.89 -4.40
CA TRP A 69 4.82 -17.26 -2.99
C TRP A 69 6.22 -16.90 -2.52
N LYS A 70 7.22 -17.11 -3.38
CA LYS A 70 8.58 -16.66 -3.10
C LYS A 70 8.67 -15.15 -2.94
N LEU A 71 8.05 -14.38 -3.83
CA LEU A 71 8.05 -12.92 -3.78
C LEU A 71 7.38 -12.42 -2.48
N GLU A 72 6.19 -12.95 -2.14
CA GLU A 72 5.49 -12.62 -0.89
C GLU A 72 6.40 -12.89 0.33
N THR A 73 6.99 -14.07 0.39
CA THR A 73 7.84 -14.50 1.52
C THR A 73 9.13 -13.69 1.61
N ASP A 74 9.78 -13.44 0.48
CA ASP A 74 11.05 -12.71 0.43
C ASP A 74 10.88 -11.23 0.82
N ILE A 75 9.77 -10.59 0.45
CA ILE A 75 9.50 -9.18 0.75
C ILE A 75 8.95 -9.00 2.16
N SER A 76 8.15 -9.94 2.66
CA SER A 76 7.48 -9.83 3.95
C SER A 76 8.45 -9.77 5.13
N GLU A 77 8.05 -9.03 6.15
CA GLU A 77 8.60 -9.03 7.49
C GLU A 77 7.80 -9.98 8.39
N PRO A 78 8.31 -10.41 9.54
CA PRO A 78 7.48 -11.03 10.55
C PRO A 78 6.29 -10.14 10.89
N GLY A 79 5.12 -10.72 11.12
CA GLY A 79 3.92 -9.99 11.49
C GLY A 79 4.14 -9.18 12.77
N GLY A 80 3.73 -7.91 12.74
CA GLY A 80 3.79 -7.00 13.87
C GLY A 80 2.42 -6.85 14.55
N TYR A 81 2.45 -6.18 15.71
CA TYR A 81 1.24 -5.86 16.46
C TYR A 81 0.66 -4.51 16.01
N PHE A 82 -0.65 -4.47 15.87
CA PHE A 82 -1.42 -3.24 15.75
C PHE A 82 -2.61 -3.27 16.72
N GLN A 83 -2.89 -2.15 17.37
CA GLN A 83 -3.93 -2.06 18.40
C GLN A 83 -5.35 -2.38 17.93
N ILE A 84 -5.60 -2.35 16.63
CA ILE A 84 -6.84 -2.81 16.01
C ILE A 84 -6.53 -4.17 15.37
N GLU A 85 -6.72 -5.24 16.14
CA GLU A 85 -6.46 -6.60 15.68
C GLU A 85 -7.43 -7.00 14.57
N ASP A 86 -8.72 -6.73 14.78
CA ASP A 86 -9.78 -7.00 13.84
C ASP A 86 -9.97 -5.81 12.89
N ASN A 87 -9.51 -5.94 11.66
CA ASN A 87 -9.69 -4.94 10.62
C ASN A 87 -10.20 -5.63 9.34
N TYR A 88 -11.42 -6.16 9.44
CA TYR A 88 -11.98 -7.00 8.38
C TYR A 88 -12.43 -6.23 7.15
N THR A 89 -12.91 -4.99 7.34
CA THR A 89 -13.34 -4.10 6.26
C THR A 89 -12.78 -2.70 6.44
N SER A 90 -12.78 -1.91 5.38
CA SER A 90 -12.50 -0.48 5.48
C SER A 90 -13.52 0.23 6.38
N ASN A 91 -13.15 1.42 6.85
CA ASN A 91 -14.04 2.36 7.52
C ASN A 91 -14.15 3.69 6.76
N GLU A 92 -13.75 3.72 5.51
CA GLU A 92 -13.74 4.92 4.66
C GLU A 92 -14.89 4.85 3.65
N MET A 93 -15.94 5.64 3.90
CA MET A 93 -17.19 5.58 3.12
C MET A 93 -17.12 6.26 1.74
N GLU A 94 -16.18 7.19 1.55
CA GLU A 94 -16.20 8.07 0.37
C GLU A 94 -15.28 7.62 -0.77
N VAL A 95 -14.99 6.32 -0.87
CA VAL A 95 -14.13 5.73 -1.92
C VAL A 95 -14.63 5.99 -3.33
N GLY A 96 -15.94 6.14 -3.51
CA GLY A 96 -16.54 6.39 -4.83
C GLY A 96 -16.09 7.70 -5.45
N GLN A 97 -15.95 8.75 -4.66
CA GLN A 97 -15.45 10.04 -5.15
C GLN A 97 -13.99 9.93 -5.59
N LEU A 98 -13.18 9.22 -4.83
CA LEU A 98 -11.78 9.01 -5.17
C LEU A 98 -11.59 8.23 -6.48
N PHE A 99 -12.44 7.25 -6.73
CA PHE A 99 -12.44 6.52 -8.00
C PHE A 99 -12.48 7.48 -9.20
N THR A 100 -13.38 8.46 -9.16
CA THR A 100 -13.49 9.48 -10.21
C THR A 100 -12.30 10.43 -10.21
N MET A 101 -11.82 10.86 -9.03
CA MET A 101 -10.64 11.73 -8.92
C MET A 101 -9.40 11.11 -9.54
N LEU A 102 -9.12 9.83 -9.27
CA LEU A 102 -7.99 9.09 -9.87
C LEU A 102 -8.06 9.07 -11.39
N ARG A 103 -9.25 8.84 -11.95
CA ARG A 103 -9.44 8.83 -13.40
C ARG A 103 -9.27 10.22 -14.03
N VAL A 104 -9.82 11.25 -13.40
CA VAL A 104 -9.69 12.64 -13.88
C VAL A 104 -8.24 13.11 -13.80
N ALA A 105 -7.51 12.73 -12.76
CA ALA A 105 -6.09 13.04 -12.61
C ALA A 105 -5.18 12.22 -13.54
N GLY A 106 -5.73 11.27 -14.33
CA GLY A 106 -4.94 10.42 -15.21
C GLY A 106 -4.04 9.42 -14.49
N VAL A 107 -4.33 9.14 -13.21
CA VAL A 107 -3.58 8.14 -12.44
C VAL A 107 -3.97 6.74 -12.92
N GLY A 108 -3.06 6.04 -13.56
CA GLY A 108 -3.35 4.73 -14.13
C GLY A 108 -2.12 3.93 -14.52
N GLY A 109 -2.29 2.64 -14.72
CA GLY A 109 -1.20 1.73 -15.05
C GLY A 109 -0.16 1.61 -13.91
N GLY A 110 1.09 1.29 -14.24
CA GLY A 110 2.17 1.17 -13.26
C GLY A 110 1.88 0.19 -12.15
N VAL A 111 2.28 0.52 -10.93
CA VAL A 111 2.11 -0.31 -9.73
C VAL A 111 1.27 0.43 -8.69
N PHE A 112 0.29 -0.25 -8.13
CA PHE A 112 -0.46 0.23 -6.97
C PHE A 112 0.16 -0.32 -5.70
N MET A 113 0.31 0.53 -4.69
CA MET A 113 0.60 0.12 -3.32
C MET A 113 -0.55 0.52 -2.40
N GLY A 114 -0.83 -0.28 -1.39
CA GLY A 114 -1.90 0.03 -0.46
C GLY A 114 -1.72 -0.62 0.90
N VAL A 115 -2.68 -0.37 1.80
CA VAL A 115 -2.74 -0.92 3.16
C VAL A 115 -4.17 -1.30 3.52
N GLY A 116 -4.32 -2.22 4.46
CA GLY A 116 -5.62 -2.61 4.98
C GLY A 116 -6.42 -3.53 4.07
N PRO A 117 -7.75 -3.60 4.24
CA PRO A 117 -8.57 -4.67 3.66
C PRO A 117 -9.01 -4.40 2.20
N GLU A 118 -10.25 -4.76 1.88
CA GLU A 118 -10.84 -4.88 0.54
C GLU A 118 -10.93 -3.58 -0.25
N GLN A 119 -10.88 -2.43 0.40
CA GLN A 119 -10.96 -1.11 -0.25
C GLN A 119 -9.89 -0.94 -1.35
N ASN A 120 -8.73 -1.56 -1.16
CA ASN A 120 -7.67 -1.62 -2.17
C ASN A 120 -8.18 -2.11 -3.53
N PHE A 121 -9.13 -3.04 -3.56
CA PHE A 121 -9.68 -3.56 -4.81
C PHE A 121 -10.45 -2.49 -5.59
N THR A 122 -11.08 -1.54 -4.90
CA THR A 122 -11.74 -0.40 -5.56
C THR A 122 -10.73 0.53 -6.22
N TYR A 123 -9.61 0.82 -5.56
CA TYR A 123 -8.53 1.61 -6.17
C TYR A 123 -7.85 0.88 -7.33
N ILE A 124 -7.63 -0.43 -7.18
CA ILE A 124 -7.11 -1.28 -8.26
C ILE A 124 -8.05 -1.25 -9.47
N ALA A 125 -9.36 -1.33 -9.27
CA ALA A 125 -10.34 -1.23 -10.36
C ALA A 125 -10.33 0.14 -11.05
N ALA A 126 -10.07 1.24 -10.31
CA ALA A 126 -9.96 2.59 -10.85
C ALA A 126 -8.67 2.82 -11.64
N ILE A 127 -7.53 2.41 -11.09
CA ILE A 127 -6.17 2.66 -11.58
C ILE A 127 -5.79 1.68 -12.69
N ARG A 128 -6.27 0.43 -12.62
CA ARG A 128 -5.92 -0.69 -13.51
C ARG A 128 -4.39 -0.88 -13.59
N PRO A 129 -3.73 -1.09 -12.47
CA PRO A 129 -2.28 -1.23 -12.43
C PRO A 129 -1.84 -2.53 -13.12
N LYS A 130 -0.57 -2.60 -13.52
CA LYS A 130 0.05 -3.84 -13.97
C LYS A 130 0.25 -4.84 -12.83
N MET A 131 0.54 -4.33 -11.63
CA MET A 131 0.78 -5.11 -10.42
C MET A 131 0.38 -4.30 -9.19
N ALA A 132 0.07 -4.97 -8.08
CA ALA A 132 -0.25 -4.32 -6.82
C ALA A 132 0.44 -5.01 -5.64
N PHE A 133 0.88 -4.21 -4.66
CA PHE A 133 1.36 -4.67 -3.36
C PHE A 133 0.47 -4.09 -2.25
N ILE A 134 -0.04 -4.94 -1.38
CA ILE A 134 -0.85 -4.50 -0.23
C ILE A 134 -0.07 -4.82 1.03
N VAL A 135 0.50 -3.79 1.64
CA VAL A 135 1.39 -3.90 2.80
C VAL A 135 0.63 -3.62 4.07
N ASP A 136 0.64 -4.55 5.01
CA ASP A 136 0.03 -4.38 6.34
C ASP A 136 0.97 -4.95 7.41
N ILE A 137 1.03 -4.28 8.55
CA ILE A 137 1.86 -4.75 9.67
C ILE A 137 1.37 -6.10 10.24
N ARG A 138 0.08 -6.43 10.06
CA ARG A 138 -0.53 -7.66 10.60
C ARG A 138 -0.43 -8.79 9.58
N ARG A 139 0.10 -9.93 9.98
CA ARG A 139 0.10 -11.15 9.15
C ARG A 139 -1.32 -11.63 8.83
N GLN A 140 -2.29 -11.38 9.73
CA GLN A 140 -3.70 -11.67 9.49
C GLN A 140 -4.25 -10.97 8.24
N ALA A 141 -3.81 -9.73 7.95
CA ALA A 141 -4.23 -9.03 6.73
C ALA A 141 -3.75 -9.73 5.47
N VAL A 142 -2.54 -10.31 5.49
CA VAL A 142 -2.04 -11.15 4.39
C VAL A 142 -2.94 -12.37 4.21
N MET A 143 -3.30 -13.07 5.30
CA MET A 143 -4.21 -14.22 5.23
C MET A 143 -5.59 -13.83 4.68
N GLN A 144 -6.10 -12.64 5.02
CA GLN A 144 -7.35 -12.10 4.48
C GLN A 144 -7.26 -11.87 2.97
N HIS A 145 -6.17 -11.28 2.47
CA HIS A 145 -5.98 -11.07 1.04
C HIS A 145 -5.78 -12.37 0.27
N LEU A 146 -5.12 -13.38 0.86
CA LEU A 146 -5.03 -14.71 0.27
C LEU A 146 -6.39 -15.41 0.25
N MET A 147 -7.23 -15.24 1.28
CA MET A 147 -8.62 -15.69 1.26
C MET A 147 -9.38 -15.05 0.09
N PHE A 148 -9.31 -13.74 -0.05
CA PHE A 148 -9.94 -13.05 -1.17
C PHE A 148 -9.41 -13.53 -2.53
N LYS A 149 -8.09 -13.75 -2.65
CA LYS A 149 -7.49 -14.31 -3.86
C LYS A 149 -8.15 -15.62 -4.26
N ALA A 150 -8.23 -16.58 -3.35
CA ALA A 150 -8.89 -17.87 -3.62
C ALA A 150 -10.35 -17.68 -4.03
N MET A 151 -11.09 -16.76 -3.38
CA MET A 151 -12.49 -16.49 -3.70
C MET A 151 -12.67 -15.83 -5.06
N PHE A 152 -11.82 -14.85 -5.44
CA PHE A 152 -11.83 -14.27 -6.78
C PHE A 152 -11.57 -15.32 -7.86
N GLU A 153 -10.63 -16.23 -7.64
CA GLU A 153 -10.31 -17.29 -8.60
C GLU A 153 -11.46 -18.29 -8.77
N MET A 154 -12.14 -18.64 -7.66
CA MET A 154 -13.26 -19.58 -7.69
C MET A 154 -14.56 -19.01 -8.20
N ALA A 155 -14.75 -17.68 -8.13
CA ALA A 155 -15.99 -17.02 -8.50
C ALA A 155 -15.92 -16.49 -9.95
N PRO A 156 -16.80 -16.95 -10.85
CA PRO A 156 -16.82 -16.47 -12.23
C PRO A 156 -17.29 -15.02 -12.34
N ASP A 157 -18.13 -14.55 -11.42
CA ASP A 157 -18.69 -13.20 -11.38
C ASP A 157 -18.83 -12.69 -9.93
N ARG A 158 -19.19 -11.41 -9.80
CA ARG A 158 -19.33 -10.73 -8.49
C ARG A 158 -20.46 -11.29 -7.62
N ALA A 159 -21.53 -11.84 -8.21
CA ALA A 159 -22.59 -12.47 -7.44
C ALA A 159 -22.10 -13.78 -6.80
N ASP A 160 -21.39 -14.62 -7.55
CA ASP A 160 -20.80 -15.84 -6.99
C ASP A 160 -19.71 -15.53 -5.97
N PHE A 161 -18.94 -14.45 -6.14
CA PHE A 161 -18.00 -13.99 -5.11
C PHE A 161 -18.71 -13.67 -3.79
N ILE A 162 -19.82 -12.94 -3.82
CA ILE A 162 -20.65 -12.65 -2.65
C ILE A 162 -21.23 -13.96 -2.06
N SER A 163 -21.69 -14.88 -2.91
CA SER A 163 -22.20 -16.20 -2.49
C SER A 163 -21.14 -17.00 -1.72
N ILE A 164 -19.90 -17.01 -2.22
CA ILE A 164 -18.80 -17.74 -1.58
C ILE A 164 -18.40 -17.06 -0.26
N LEU A 165 -18.24 -15.73 -0.28
CA LEU A 165 -17.76 -14.96 0.86
C LEU A 165 -18.68 -15.09 2.08
N PHE A 166 -19.99 -15.04 1.87
CA PHE A 166 -20.98 -15.06 2.95
C PHE A 166 -21.72 -16.39 3.09
N ALA A 167 -21.29 -17.43 2.41
CA ALA A 167 -21.93 -18.75 2.43
C ALA A 167 -23.45 -18.70 2.18
N LYS A 168 -23.89 -17.88 1.24
CA LYS A 168 -25.29 -17.71 0.84
C LYS A 168 -25.53 -18.32 -0.54
N SER A 169 -26.70 -18.90 -0.75
CA SER A 169 -27.10 -19.34 -2.09
C SER A 169 -27.27 -18.15 -3.03
N ARG A 170 -26.82 -18.27 -4.28
CA ARG A 170 -27.04 -17.21 -5.27
C ARG A 170 -28.55 -17.02 -5.50
N PRO A 171 -29.08 -15.82 -5.34
CA PRO A 171 -30.50 -15.54 -5.65
C PRO A 171 -30.77 -15.74 -7.13
N ALA A 172 -32.01 -16.17 -7.45
CA ALA A 172 -32.46 -16.27 -8.85
C ALA A 172 -32.58 -14.89 -9.51
N GLY A 173 -32.39 -14.83 -10.83
CA GLY A 173 -32.57 -13.60 -11.61
C GLY A 173 -31.43 -12.58 -11.47
N ILE A 174 -30.29 -12.94 -10.86
CA ILE A 174 -29.10 -12.10 -10.81
C ILE A 174 -28.15 -12.51 -11.93
N ASP A 175 -27.77 -11.53 -12.75
CA ASP A 175 -26.80 -11.67 -13.83
C ASP A 175 -25.71 -10.57 -13.79
N SER A 176 -24.85 -10.54 -14.79
CA SER A 176 -23.74 -9.59 -14.90
C SER A 176 -24.17 -8.12 -15.08
N THR A 177 -25.43 -7.87 -15.47
CA THR A 177 -26.00 -6.53 -15.69
C THR A 177 -26.76 -6.00 -14.45
N THR A 178 -27.07 -6.87 -13.50
CA THR A 178 -27.80 -6.50 -12.28
C THR A 178 -27.01 -5.46 -11.48
N SER A 179 -27.64 -4.37 -11.05
CA SER A 179 -26.99 -3.35 -10.23
C SER A 179 -26.52 -3.89 -8.89
N ILE A 180 -25.44 -3.34 -8.34
CA ILE A 180 -24.92 -3.83 -7.05
C ILE A 180 -25.92 -3.67 -5.91
N GLN A 181 -26.71 -2.59 -5.89
CA GLN A 181 -27.77 -2.40 -4.90
C GLN A 181 -28.82 -3.52 -4.98
N ARG A 182 -29.22 -3.89 -6.21
CA ARG A 182 -30.17 -4.98 -6.43
C ARG A 182 -29.57 -6.33 -6.01
N ILE A 183 -28.28 -6.54 -6.24
CA ILE A 183 -27.59 -7.74 -5.75
C ILE A 183 -27.65 -7.78 -4.22
N TRP A 184 -27.31 -6.70 -3.52
CA TRP A 184 -27.34 -6.65 -2.06
C TRP A 184 -28.77 -6.82 -1.49
N GLU A 185 -29.77 -6.21 -2.11
CA GLU A 185 -31.18 -6.41 -1.75
C GLU A 185 -31.59 -7.89 -1.82
N ALA A 186 -31.20 -8.55 -2.91
CA ALA A 186 -31.51 -9.96 -3.10
C ALA A 186 -30.81 -10.85 -2.07
N TYR A 187 -29.52 -10.61 -1.79
CA TYR A 187 -28.77 -11.37 -0.79
C TYR A 187 -29.23 -11.12 0.65
N ARG A 188 -29.90 -9.99 0.94
CA ARG A 188 -30.42 -9.68 2.26
C ARG A 188 -31.42 -10.74 2.76
N THR A 189 -32.23 -11.29 1.86
CA THR A 189 -33.25 -12.27 2.17
C THR A 189 -32.76 -13.72 2.20
N VAL A 190 -31.54 -13.97 1.74
CA VAL A 190 -30.95 -15.32 1.71
C VAL A 190 -30.28 -15.63 3.04
N ALA A 191 -30.68 -16.74 3.65
CA ALA A 191 -30.06 -17.22 4.88
C ALA A 191 -28.62 -17.70 4.61
N THR A 192 -27.72 -17.52 5.57
CA THR A 192 -26.38 -18.13 5.57
C THR A 192 -26.52 -19.64 5.79
N ASP A 193 -25.77 -20.45 5.02
CA ASP A 193 -25.80 -21.90 5.07
C ASP A 193 -24.52 -22.45 5.68
N SER A 194 -24.62 -23.16 6.78
CA SER A 194 -23.47 -23.68 7.52
C SER A 194 -22.72 -24.83 6.77
N ALA A 195 -23.43 -25.63 5.99
CA ALA A 195 -22.80 -26.68 5.19
C ALA A 195 -21.99 -26.04 4.05
N ARG A 196 -22.58 -25.04 3.38
CA ARG A 196 -21.90 -24.19 2.37
C ARG A 196 -20.69 -23.46 2.96
N GLY A 197 -20.81 -22.91 4.19
CA GLY A 197 -19.69 -22.27 4.87
C GLY A 197 -18.51 -23.22 5.07
N ARG A 198 -18.74 -24.40 5.60
CA ARG A 198 -17.69 -25.42 5.74
C ARG A 198 -17.09 -25.83 4.40
N GLN A 199 -17.93 -26.04 3.39
CA GLN A 199 -17.47 -26.38 2.04
C GLN A 199 -16.63 -25.26 1.41
N ASN A 200 -17.07 -24.02 1.51
CA ASN A 200 -16.35 -22.86 0.97
C ASN A 200 -14.99 -22.69 1.66
N TYR A 201 -14.93 -22.81 2.99
CA TYR A 201 -13.65 -22.78 3.71
C TYR A 201 -12.69 -23.87 3.23
N ALA A 202 -13.16 -25.13 3.14
CA ALA A 202 -12.36 -26.21 2.64
C ALA A 202 -11.82 -25.94 1.22
N ARG A 203 -12.66 -25.41 0.33
CA ARG A 203 -12.28 -25.03 -1.04
C ARG A 203 -11.24 -23.90 -1.06
N VAL A 204 -11.37 -22.90 -0.17
CA VAL A 204 -10.36 -21.81 -0.02
C VAL A 204 -9.01 -22.42 0.39
N VAL A 205 -9.00 -23.24 1.45
CA VAL A 205 -7.77 -23.91 1.91
C VAL A 205 -7.16 -24.76 0.81
N ASP A 206 -7.97 -25.61 0.15
CA ASP A 206 -7.49 -26.47 -0.94
C ASP A 206 -6.94 -25.66 -2.13
N ARG A 207 -7.57 -24.56 -2.48
CA ARG A 207 -7.07 -23.66 -3.52
C ARG A 207 -5.70 -23.09 -3.17
N LEU A 208 -5.51 -22.60 -1.96
CA LEU A 208 -4.26 -21.99 -1.53
C LEU A 208 -3.15 -23.04 -1.32
N THR A 209 -3.47 -24.18 -0.66
CA THR A 209 -2.43 -25.14 -0.25
C THR A 209 -2.18 -26.24 -1.28
N LYS A 210 -3.24 -26.76 -1.94
CA LYS A 210 -3.09 -27.86 -2.90
C LYS A 210 -2.92 -27.39 -4.33
N THR A 211 -3.65 -26.32 -4.74
CA THR A 211 -3.54 -25.82 -6.11
C THR A 211 -2.33 -24.90 -6.28
N HIS A 212 -2.17 -23.90 -5.38
CA HIS A 212 -1.04 -22.98 -5.43
C HIS A 212 0.21 -23.48 -4.72
N GLY A 213 0.08 -24.49 -3.84
CA GLY A 213 1.21 -25.03 -3.09
C GLY A 213 1.75 -24.11 -1.99
N PHE A 214 0.94 -23.13 -1.52
CA PHE A 214 1.36 -22.25 -0.44
C PHE A 214 1.45 -23.00 0.89
N VAL A 215 2.48 -22.72 1.66
CA VAL A 215 2.75 -23.41 2.93
C VAL A 215 2.47 -22.43 4.07
N PHE A 216 1.51 -22.80 4.93
CA PHE A 216 1.12 -22.00 6.08
C PHE A 216 1.60 -22.62 7.39
N SER A 217 2.04 -21.78 8.31
CA SER A 217 2.23 -22.18 9.70
C SER A 217 0.87 -22.48 10.38
N ALA A 218 0.91 -23.04 11.58
CA ALA A 218 -0.29 -23.27 12.38
C ALA A 218 -1.01 -21.94 12.71
N ASP A 219 -0.25 -20.89 13.03
CA ASP A 219 -0.79 -19.57 13.32
C ASP A 219 -1.44 -18.92 12.11
N GLU A 220 -0.82 -18.99 10.93
CA GLU A 220 -1.40 -18.48 9.68
C GLU A 220 -2.68 -19.21 9.31
N SER A 221 -2.70 -20.53 9.48
CA SER A 221 -3.91 -21.33 9.27
C SER A 221 -5.02 -20.95 10.23
N ALA A 222 -4.69 -20.66 11.49
CA ALA A 222 -5.65 -20.20 12.48
C ALA A 222 -6.18 -18.78 12.15
N GLN A 223 -5.30 -17.86 11.69
CA GLN A 223 -5.67 -16.52 11.24
C GLN A 223 -6.58 -16.56 10.01
N LEU A 224 -6.26 -17.40 9.00
CA LEU A 224 -7.12 -17.62 7.84
C LEU A 224 -8.51 -18.09 8.25
N LYS A 225 -8.56 -19.06 9.19
CA LYS A 225 -9.83 -19.58 9.72
C LYS A 225 -10.63 -18.50 10.45
N SER A 226 -9.97 -17.72 11.32
CA SER A 226 -10.60 -16.63 12.08
C SER A 226 -11.20 -15.58 11.16
N VAL A 227 -10.46 -15.14 10.13
CA VAL A 227 -10.98 -14.18 9.14
C VAL A 227 -12.17 -14.75 8.39
N PHE A 228 -12.08 -15.99 7.90
CA PHE A 228 -13.20 -16.63 7.20
C PHE A 228 -14.44 -16.73 8.09
N ASP A 229 -14.26 -17.12 9.35
CA ASP A 229 -15.35 -17.24 10.33
C ASP A 229 -16.02 -15.90 10.62
N ALA A 230 -15.25 -14.81 10.67
CA ALA A 230 -15.80 -13.47 10.85
C ALA A 230 -16.72 -13.08 9.68
N PHE A 231 -16.30 -13.25 8.43
CA PHE A 231 -17.13 -12.99 7.26
C PHE A 231 -18.37 -13.90 7.20
N TYR A 232 -18.19 -15.16 7.54
CA TYR A 232 -19.29 -16.11 7.63
C TYR A 232 -20.32 -15.72 8.71
N TYR A 233 -19.84 -15.35 9.91
CA TYR A 233 -20.68 -15.09 11.08
C TYR A 233 -21.43 -13.76 10.97
N TYR A 234 -20.73 -12.69 10.62
CA TYR A 234 -21.31 -11.36 10.52
C TYR A 234 -22.02 -11.11 9.18
N GLY A 235 -21.72 -11.89 8.16
CA GLY A 235 -22.30 -11.75 6.82
C GLY A 235 -22.03 -10.39 6.19
N PRO A 236 -22.91 -9.92 5.29
CA PRO A 236 -22.75 -8.62 4.62
C PRO A 236 -22.69 -7.40 5.55
N GLN A 237 -23.11 -7.54 6.80
CA GLN A 237 -23.07 -6.50 7.83
C GLN A 237 -21.72 -6.46 8.59
N ILE A 238 -20.74 -7.25 8.17
CA ILE A 238 -19.39 -7.19 8.75
C ILE A 238 -18.81 -5.80 8.57
N SER A 239 -18.27 -5.26 9.65
CA SER A 239 -17.60 -3.96 9.69
C SER A 239 -16.12 -4.11 10.06
N THR A 240 -15.43 -3.01 10.18
CA THR A 240 -14.00 -2.98 10.54
C THR A 240 -13.68 -3.87 11.75
N ARG A 241 -14.54 -3.88 12.77
CA ARG A 241 -14.33 -4.63 14.02
C ARG A 241 -15.25 -5.85 14.16
N GLY A 242 -15.73 -6.40 13.07
CA GLY A 242 -16.68 -7.50 13.07
C GLY A 242 -18.12 -7.00 12.96
N GLY A 243 -18.97 -7.14 13.94
CA GLY A 243 -20.42 -6.91 13.88
C GLY A 243 -20.91 -5.60 13.26
N PRO A 244 -22.21 -5.32 13.31
CA PRO A 244 -22.82 -4.15 12.67
C PRO A 244 -22.13 -2.85 13.06
N SER A 245 -21.82 -2.03 12.07
CA SER A 245 -21.05 -0.80 12.25
C SER A 245 -21.88 0.29 12.93
N GLY A 246 -21.30 0.88 13.99
CA GLY A 246 -21.79 2.16 14.50
C GLY A 246 -21.24 3.39 13.73
N ARG A 247 -20.12 3.24 13.03
CA ARG A 247 -19.48 4.29 12.22
C ARG A 247 -18.58 3.64 11.16
N GLY A 248 -18.62 4.13 9.92
CA GLY A 248 -17.73 3.69 8.85
C GLY A 248 -18.30 2.67 7.87
N GLY A 249 -19.59 2.33 8.02
CA GLY A 249 -20.27 1.40 7.12
C GLY A 249 -19.94 -0.08 7.34
N ASP A 250 -20.76 -0.94 6.77
CA ASP A 250 -20.50 -2.37 6.66
C ASP A 250 -20.06 -2.74 5.23
N PHE A 251 -19.70 -3.99 5.01
CA PHE A 251 -19.21 -4.44 3.71
C PHE A 251 -20.20 -4.18 2.56
N ALA A 252 -21.51 -4.41 2.80
CA ALA A 252 -22.54 -4.17 1.79
C ALA A 252 -22.71 -2.67 1.51
N GLU A 253 -22.64 -1.81 2.53
CA GLU A 253 -22.69 -0.36 2.38
C GLU A 253 -21.47 0.17 1.63
N LEU A 254 -20.27 -0.23 2.04
CA LEU A 254 -19.01 0.18 1.40
C LEU A 254 -18.94 -0.20 -0.08
N THR A 255 -19.42 -1.40 -0.41
CA THR A 255 -19.33 -1.91 -1.78
C THR A 255 -20.55 -1.63 -2.64
N GLY A 256 -21.71 -1.40 -2.03
CA GLY A 256 -22.99 -1.18 -2.72
C GLY A 256 -23.38 0.28 -2.89
N TYR A 257 -22.99 1.14 -1.95
CA TYR A 257 -23.53 2.50 -1.87
C TYR A 257 -22.44 3.59 -1.89
N SER A 258 -21.16 3.24 -1.88
CA SER A 258 -20.10 4.23 -2.10
C SER A 258 -20.17 4.79 -3.52
N ALA A 259 -20.68 6.02 -3.66
CA ALA A 259 -20.97 6.64 -4.93
C ALA A 259 -20.04 7.82 -5.22
N ASP A 260 -19.87 8.13 -6.51
CA ASP A 260 -19.23 9.36 -6.96
C ASP A 260 -20.19 10.57 -6.87
N ALA A 261 -19.70 11.75 -7.25
CA ALA A 261 -20.49 12.98 -7.25
C ALA A 261 -21.73 12.92 -8.18
N SER A 262 -21.80 11.98 -9.12
CA SER A 262 -22.95 11.75 -9.98
C SER A 262 -23.96 10.76 -9.38
N GLY A 263 -23.72 10.26 -8.18
CA GLY A 263 -24.54 9.25 -7.52
C GLY A 263 -24.33 7.82 -8.03
N GLN A 264 -23.31 7.59 -8.88
CA GLN A 264 -23.02 6.24 -9.40
C GLN A 264 -22.14 5.48 -8.41
N PRO A 265 -22.51 4.23 -8.02
CA PRO A 265 -21.67 3.39 -7.19
C PRO A 265 -20.31 3.12 -7.84
N ARG A 266 -19.24 3.24 -7.07
CA ARG A 266 -17.86 3.09 -7.54
C ARG A 266 -17.07 2.20 -6.59
N SER A 267 -17.35 0.92 -6.61
CA SER A 267 -16.54 -0.08 -5.90
C SER A 267 -16.08 -1.16 -6.87
N PHE A 268 -15.23 -2.05 -6.40
CA PHE A 268 -14.83 -3.23 -7.18
C PHE A 268 -16.01 -4.18 -7.46
N LEU A 269 -17.09 -4.12 -6.68
CA LEU A 269 -18.33 -4.88 -6.90
C LEU A 269 -19.42 -4.08 -7.63
N SER A 270 -19.22 -2.79 -7.90
CA SER A 270 -20.27 -1.94 -8.49
C SER A 270 -20.62 -2.33 -9.93
N SER A 271 -19.69 -2.90 -10.68
CA SER A 271 -19.90 -3.42 -12.02
C SER A 271 -19.12 -4.70 -12.25
N GLU A 272 -19.57 -5.49 -13.23
CA GLU A 272 -18.85 -6.69 -13.62
C GLU A 272 -17.46 -6.38 -14.21
N GLU A 273 -17.32 -5.23 -14.89
CA GLU A 273 -16.04 -4.76 -15.40
C GLU A 273 -15.01 -4.49 -14.31
N ASN A 274 -15.43 -3.79 -13.22
CA ASN A 274 -14.57 -3.53 -12.08
C ASN A 274 -14.16 -4.83 -11.38
N TYR A 275 -15.11 -5.74 -11.18
CA TYR A 275 -14.85 -7.05 -10.60
C TYR A 275 -13.83 -7.83 -11.42
N ARG A 276 -14.03 -7.94 -12.74
CA ARG A 276 -13.13 -8.66 -13.66
C ARG A 276 -11.74 -8.04 -13.73
N THR A 277 -11.62 -6.73 -13.55
CA THR A 277 -10.31 -6.05 -13.46
C THR A 277 -9.52 -6.60 -12.30
N VAL A 278 -10.11 -6.67 -11.10
CA VAL A 278 -9.45 -7.22 -9.91
C VAL A 278 -9.21 -8.72 -10.06
N LYS A 279 -10.24 -9.47 -10.49
CA LYS A 279 -10.14 -10.92 -10.72
C LYS A 279 -9.00 -11.27 -11.68
N SER A 280 -8.86 -10.53 -12.78
CA SER A 280 -7.79 -10.76 -13.75
C SER A 280 -6.39 -10.61 -13.14
N LEU A 281 -6.19 -9.68 -12.21
CA LEU A 281 -4.92 -9.56 -11.49
C LEU A 281 -4.72 -10.68 -10.48
N GLN A 282 -5.79 -11.11 -9.79
CA GLN A 282 -5.75 -12.26 -8.88
C GLN A 282 -5.42 -13.56 -9.63
N ASP A 283 -6.10 -13.83 -10.75
CA ASP A 283 -5.87 -15.02 -11.59
C ASP A 283 -4.44 -15.07 -12.18
N ARG A 284 -3.76 -13.93 -12.25
CA ARG A 284 -2.39 -13.81 -12.76
C ARG A 284 -1.33 -13.69 -11.67
N ASN A 285 -1.72 -13.77 -10.38
CA ASN A 285 -0.80 -13.61 -9.26
C ASN A 285 -0.14 -12.21 -9.21
N LEU A 286 -0.88 -11.16 -9.53
CA LEU A 286 -0.34 -9.80 -9.63
C LEU A 286 -0.83 -8.85 -8.52
N ILE A 287 -1.60 -9.35 -7.54
CA ILE A 287 -1.89 -8.65 -6.29
C ILE A 287 -1.17 -9.41 -5.18
N VAL A 288 -0.08 -8.84 -4.68
CA VAL A 288 0.80 -9.47 -3.68
C VAL A 288 0.55 -8.82 -2.32
N PRO A 289 -0.07 -9.53 -1.37
CA PRO A 289 -0.12 -9.05 0.01
C PRO A 289 1.25 -9.22 0.67
N VAL A 290 1.63 -8.28 1.52
CA VAL A 290 2.94 -8.23 2.16
C VAL A 290 2.77 -7.91 3.64
N SER A 291 3.36 -8.71 4.52
CA SER A 291 3.48 -8.33 5.92
C SER A 291 4.65 -7.35 6.11
N GLY A 292 4.40 -6.16 6.69
CA GLY A 292 5.49 -5.20 6.91
C GLY A 292 5.07 -3.95 7.65
N ASP A 293 5.95 -3.46 8.52
CA ASP A 293 5.84 -2.14 9.14
C ASP A 293 6.25 -1.07 8.10
N PHE A 294 5.44 -0.05 7.90
CA PHE A 294 5.75 1.05 6.97
C PHE A 294 7.08 1.75 7.33
N ALA A 295 7.39 1.82 8.61
CA ALA A 295 8.66 2.32 9.12
C ALA A 295 9.73 1.22 9.33
N GLY A 296 9.41 -0.02 8.95
CA GLY A 296 10.28 -1.18 9.08
C GLY A 296 11.47 -1.13 8.11
N PRO A 297 12.46 -1.98 8.34
CA PRO A 297 13.70 -1.91 7.55
C PRO A 297 13.59 -2.58 6.17
N LYS A 298 12.54 -3.39 5.89
CA LYS A 298 12.58 -4.32 4.76
C LYS A 298 11.45 -4.14 3.75
N ALA A 299 10.18 -4.29 4.15
CA ALA A 299 9.08 -4.52 3.20
C ALA A 299 8.98 -3.47 2.08
N ILE A 300 8.83 -2.18 2.40
CA ILE A 300 8.72 -1.12 1.39
C ILE A 300 9.99 -1.00 0.54
N ARG A 301 11.17 -1.14 1.15
CA ARG A 301 12.46 -1.08 0.44
C ARG A 301 12.63 -2.25 -0.52
N ALA A 302 12.24 -3.46 -0.11
CA ALA A 302 12.31 -4.65 -0.95
C ALA A 302 11.33 -4.56 -2.14
N ILE A 303 10.15 -3.95 -1.94
CA ILE A 303 9.25 -3.61 -3.05
C ILE A 303 9.95 -2.62 -3.98
N GLY A 304 10.59 -1.57 -3.47
CA GLY A 304 11.34 -0.60 -4.27
C GLY A 304 12.40 -1.29 -5.13
N SER A 305 13.23 -2.14 -4.52
CA SER A 305 14.26 -2.91 -5.25
C SER A 305 13.67 -3.80 -6.34
N TYR A 306 12.58 -4.53 -6.02
CA TYR A 306 11.89 -5.36 -7.00
C TYR A 306 11.37 -4.52 -8.20
N LEU A 307 10.83 -3.33 -7.92
CA LEU A 307 10.32 -2.44 -8.98
C LEU A 307 11.45 -1.86 -9.84
N ASP A 308 12.60 -1.52 -9.25
CA ASP A 308 13.78 -1.06 -10.01
C ASP A 308 14.32 -2.16 -10.93
N GLU A 309 14.40 -3.41 -10.45
CA GLU A 309 14.81 -4.58 -11.23
C GLU A 309 13.87 -4.85 -12.43
N HIS A 310 12.60 -4.48 -12.31
CA HIS A 310 11.56 -4.75 -13.31
C HIS A 310 11.07 -3.49 -14.05
N ALA A 311 11.81 -2.39 -13.98
CA ALA A 311 11.42 -1.10 -14.57
C ALA A 311 9.98 -0.68 -14.23
N GLY A 312 9.53 -1.05 -13.02
CA GLY A 312 8.22 -0.70 -12.48
C GLY A 312 8.22 0.69 -11.85
N LYS A 313 7.05 1.35 -11.85
CA LYS A 313 6.85 2.63 -11.15
C LYS A 313 5.58 2.60 -10.33
N VAL A 314 5.63 3.15 -9.13
CA VAL A 314 4.45 3.33 -8.29
C VAL A 314 3.57 4.43 -8.87
N SER A 315 2.35 4.10 -9.28
CA SER A 315 1.35 5.08 -9.74
C SER A 315 0.60 5.71 -8.59
N ALA A 316 0.22 4.89 -7.60
CA ALA A 316 -0.46 5.36 -6.40
C ALA A 316 -0.08 4.52 -5.19
N PHE A 317 -0.02 5.18 -4.03
CA PHE A 317 0.18 4.55 -2.74
C PHE A 317 -0.92 4.99 -1.77
N TYR A 318 -1.87 4.09 -1.49
CA TYR A 318 -2.90 4.29 -0.49
C TYR A 318 -2.35 4.00 0.89
N VAL A 319 -2.31 5.03 1.74
CA VAL A 319 -1.70 4.95 3.08
C VAL A 319 -2.73 4.99 4.21
N SER A 320 -4.03 5.14 3.90
CA SER A 320 -5.09 5.27 4.92
C SER A 320 -4.69 6.28 6.01
N ASN A 321 -5.01 6.00 7.26
CA ASN A 321 -4.62 6.80 8.41
C ASN A 321 -3.32 6.31 9.11
N VAL A 322 -2.49 5.53 8.43
CA VAL A 322 -1.25 4.98 9.01
C VAL A 322 -0.32 6.08 9.49
N GLU A 323 -0.21 7.19 8.75
CA GLU A 323 0.65 8.32 9.12
C GLU A 323 0.31 8.89 10.52
N GLN A 324 -0.96 8.88 10.92
CA GLN A 324 -1.38 9.30 12.27
C GLN A 324 -0.68 8.48 13.36
N TYR A 325 -0.56 7.16 13.14
CA TYR A 325 0.12 6.26 14.09
C TYR A 325 1.64 6.42 14.03
N LEU A 326 2.19 6.64 12.84
CA LEU A 326 3.62 6.85 12.65
C LEU A 326 4.09 8.14 13.33
N PHE A 327 3.37 9.26 13.19
CA PHE A 327 3.66 10.49 13.91
C PHE A 327 3.55 10.32 15.43
N SER A 328 2.50 9.64 15.91
CA SER A 328 2.34 9.36 17.33
C SER A 328 3.48 8.50 17.89
N GLY A 329 4.00 7.57 17.08
CA GLY A 329 5.13 6.70 17.42
C GLY A 329 6.51 7.27 17.09
N ARG A 330 6.62 8.49 16.54
CA ARG A 330 7.87 9.09 16.04
C ARG A 330 8.57 8.23 14.99
N LYS A 331 7.79 7.57 14.14
CA LYS A 331 8.25 6.67 13.06
C LYS A 331 8.04 7.25 11.66
N ASP A 332 7.53 8.47 11.53
CA ASP A 332 7.26 9.17 10.27
C ASP A 332 8.53 9.34 9.43
N GLY A 333 9.64 9.73 10.04
CA GLY A 333 10.94 9.87 9.34
C GLY A 333 11.40 8.57 8.67
N PRO A 334 11.50 7.43 9.38
CA PRO A 334 11.79 6.13 8.76
C PRO A 334 10.82 5.74 7.64
N PHE A 335 9.52 6.00 7.79
CA PHE A 335 8.53 5.75 6.74
C PHE A 335 8.83 6.55 5.47
N TYR A 336 9.02 7.87 5.59
CA TYR A 336 9.32 8.70 4.41
C TYR A 336 10.67 8.34 3.76
N ALA A 337 11.66 7.93 4.57
CA ALA A 337 12.90 7.38 4.04
C ALA A 337 12.69 6.07 3.26
N ASN A 338 11.74 5.22 3.67
CA ASN A 338 11.37 4.03 2.92
C ASN A 338 10.65 4.40 1.62
N VAL A 339 9.69 5.34 1.66
CA VAL A 339 8.99 5.80 0.46
C VAL A 339 9.96 6.44 -0.55
N ALA A 340 10.99 7.13 -0.08
CA ALA A 340 12.01 7.73 -0.95
C ALA A 340 12.82 6.69 -1.76
N THR A 341 12.78 5.40 -1.40
CA THR A 341 13.39 4.32 -2.19
C THR A 341 12.49 3.76 -3.29
N LEU A 342 11.23 4.20 -3.36
CA LEU A 342 10.31 3.71 -4.38
C LEU A 342 10.53 4.45 -5.71
N PRO A 343 10.55 3.75 -6.85
CA PRO A 343 10.56 4.39 -8.16
C PRO A 343 9.22 5.09 -8.42
N VAL A 344 9.26 6.43 -8.42
CA VAL A 344 8.11 7.31 -8.62
C VAL A 344 8.39 8.33 -9.71
N ASP A 345 7.33 8.89 -10.30
CA ASP A 345 7.42 10.00 -11.25
C ASP A 345 6.48 11.16 -10.86
N SER A 346 6.32 12.13 -11.74
CA SER A 346 5.48 13.32 -11.49
C SER A 346 3.98 13.01 -11.37
N MET A 347 3.53 11.83 -11.84
CA MET A 347 2.13 11.38 -11.78
C MET A 347 1.87 10.48 -10.57
N SER A 348 2.91 10.07 -9.85
CA SER A 348 2.79 9.21 -8.68
C SER A 348 2.15 9.94 -7.51
N VAL A 349 1.08 9.37 -6.94
CA VAL A 349 0.32 10.03 -5.87
C VAL A 349 0.17 9.15 -4.63
N PHE A 350 0.20 9.78 -3.47
CA PHE A 350 -0.42 9.21 -2.28
C PHE A 350 -1.93 9.36 -2.36
N ILE A 351 -2.63 8.34 -1.88
CA ILE A 351 -4.05 8.40 -1.54
C ILE A 351 -4.14 8.47 -0.03
N ARG A 352 -4.64 9.59 0.49
CA ARG A 352 -4.72 9.88 1.93
C ARG A 352 -6.13 10.23 2.35
N PRO A 353 -6.55 9.89 3.59
CA PRO A 353 -7.77 10.46 4.16
C PRO A 353 -7.59 11.96 4.34
N TYR A 354 -8.55 12.73 3.90
CA TYR A 354 -8.61 14.17 4.17
C TYR A 354 -9.51 14.42 5.38
N SER A 355 -8.93 14.89 6.48
CA SER A 355 -9.72 15.29 7.62
C SER A 355 -10.19 16.74 7.42
N MET A 356 -11.46 16.92 7.08
CA MET A 356 -12.06 18.24 7.22
C MET A 356 -12.14 18.60 8.70
N ARG A 357 -11.49 19.69 9.07
CA ARG A 357 -11.59 20.26 10.42
C ARG A 357 -13.03 20.54 10.78
N ARG A 358 -13.45 20.00 11.94
CA ARG A 358 -14.57 20.42 12.79
C ARG A 358 -15.84 20.85 12.07
N GLY A 359 -16.75 19.92 11.86
CA GLY A 359 -18.10 20.24 11.40
C GLY A 359 -18.92 19.10 10.85
N GLY A 360 -18.55 17.84 11.08
CA GLY A 360 -19.46 16.71 10.85
C GLY A 360 -19.53 16.17 9.42
N GLY A 361 -18.53 16.40 8.58
CA GLY A 361 -18.34 15.71 7.31
C GLY A 361 -17.38 14.53 7.51
N GLY A 362 -17.65 13.39 6.87
CA GLY A 362 -16.75 12.23 6.85
C GLY A 362 -15.35 12.59 6.32
N ALA A 363 -14.36 11.73 6.58
CA ALA A 363 -13.02 11.92 6.02
C ALA A 363 -13.09 11.76 4.50
N THR A 364 -12.88 12.84 3.76
CA THR A 364 -12.69 12.78 2.30
C THR A 364 -11.25 12.38 1.99
N GLN A 365 -11.05 11.67 0.89
CA GLN A 365 -9.71 11.27 0.46
C GLN A 365 -9.11 12.31 -0.47
N SER A 366 -7.79 12.49 -0.40
CA SER A 366 -7.05 13.41 -1.26
C SER A 366 -5.93 12.70 -2.00
N LEU A 367 -5.58 13.24 -3.18
CA LEU A 367 -4.41 12.84 -3.96
C LEU A 367 -3.27 13.82 -3.68
N CYS A 368 -2.09 13.27 -3.36
CA CYS A 368 -0.91 14.07 -3.03
C CYS A 368 0.31 13.59 -3.82
N PRO A 369 0.98 14.44 -4.63
CA PRO A 369 2.15 14.03 -5.39
C PRO A 369 3.28 13.51 -4.49
N ILE A 370 3.69 12.24 -4.68
CA ILE A 370 4.69 11.58 -3.82
C ILE A 370 6.03 12.31 -3.90
N ALA A 371 6.54 12.57 -5.10
CA ALA A 371 7.87 13.16 -5.29
C ALA A 371 8.01 14.55 -4.64
N GLY A 372 6.99 15.41 -4.75
CA GLY A 372 6.95 16.71 -4.08
C GLY A 372 6.93 16.58 -2.58
N PHE A 373 6.07 15.71 -2.10
CA PHE A 373 5.89 15.47 -0.66
C PHE A 373 7.18 14.92 0.00
N ILE A 374 7.86 13.95 -0.62
CA ILE A 374 9.11 13.38 -0.07
C ILE A 374 10.20 14.45 0.02
N ARG A 375 10.31 15.36 -0.98
CA ARG A 375 11.24 16.49 -0.88
C ARG A 375 10.90 17.42 0.28
N ALA A 376 9.59 17.68 0.52
CA ALA A 376 9.15 18.47 1.65
C ALA A 376 9.44 17.80 2.99
N ALA A 377 9.25 16.51 3.10
CA ALA A 377 9.58 15.72 4.29
C ALA A 377 11.11 15.73 4.56
N ALA A 378 11.94 15.50 3.56
CA ALA A 378 13.39 15.56 3.67
C ALA A 378 13.90 16.97 4.08
N ALA A 379 13.20 18.03 3.70
CA ALA A 379 13.49 19.39 4.13
C ALA A 379 12.91 19.75 5.51
N GLY A 380 12.35 18.78 6.26
CA GLY A 380 11.78 18.99 7.59
C GLY A 380 10.49 19.82 7.62
N ARG A 381 9.80 20.00 6.48
CA ARG A 381 8.55 20.78 6.41
C ARG A 381 7.32 19.99 6.86
N ILE A 382 7.39 18.67 6.92
CA ILE A 382 6.30 17.78 7.36
C ILE A 382 6.54 17.39 8.80
N MET A 383 6.08 18.19 9.74
CA MET A 383 6.39 18.02 11.16
C MET A 383 5.31 17.30 11.97
N ASN A 384 4.13 17.10 11.40
CA ASN A 384 3.00 16.46 12.07
C ASN A 384 2.00 15.91 11.03
N ASN A 385 1.05 15.12 11.52
CA ASN A 385 0.02 14.52 10.68
C ASN A 385 -0.84 15.54 9.92
N ASP A 386 -1.15 16.71 10.51
CA ASP A 386 -1.94 17.74 9.84
C ASP A 386 -1.18 18.32 8.65
N ALA A 387 0.13 18.54 8.77
CA ALA A 387 0.98 18.97 7.66
C ALA A 387 1.05 17.90 6.55
N ALA A 388 1.12 16.61 6.92
CA ALA A 388 1.07 15.51 5.96
C ALA A 388 -0.26 15.48 5.21
N LEU A 389 -1.39 15.60 5.91
CA LEU A 389 -2.73 15.61 5.32
C LEU A 389 -2.98 16.83 4.45
N ALA A 390 -2.40 17.99 4.80
CA ALA A 390 -2.51 19.21 4.00
C ALA A 390 -1.80 19.11 2.64
N CYS A 391 -0.98 18.07 2.44
CA CYS A 391 -0.25 17.85 1.18
C CYS A 391 0.51 19.12 0.71
N VAL A 392 1.23 19.75 1.62
CA VAL A 392 2.05 20.92 1.27
C VAL A 392 3.30 20.44 0.56
N PRO A 393 3.50 20.74 -0.75
CA PRO A 393 4.65 20.29 -1.53
C PRO A 393 5.96 20.98 -1.14
#